data_40cdc32f4cf90817866a8fb123769888
#
_entry.id   40cdc32f4cf90817866a8fb123769888
#
_cell.length_a   1.000
_cell.length_b   1.000
_cell.length_c   1.000
_cell.angle_alpha   90.00
_cell.angle_beta   90.00
_cell.angle_gamma   90.00
#
_symmetry.space_group_name_H-M   'P 1'
#
loop_
_entity.id
_entity.type
_entity.pdbx_description
1 polymer ?
#
loop_
_entity_poly.entity_id
_entity_poly.type
_entity_poly.pdbx_seq_one_letter_code
_entity_poly.pdbx_strand_id
1 'polypeptide(L)'
;VGDIQQRRQQELELIRQVARHCKTAVLTGPAAARWLGLSTFDWVTRVDLALPGNSRTWGKQYPDRIYRGGMLRPGEICTHKGVRTAVAIRAIFDSYRYYGRTEALVQLESARFQHPHLTVDTLLHKTATLPRAKGLRGFRELIAHSGDTSASALETIARDRILRAIASGQLTGVETIEFQIGFEVLDADGWPTIAWVDVLINGFIIVEADGAEKTSGAMGDAEEAVNRERHREKELQNTGAIVRRVGWKQAQSDALIALLQLCIDAHPGVRQLPTRIDATYREWCTNPERRAG
;
A
#
# COMPACT_ATOMS: atom_id res chain seq x y z
N VAL A 1 -2.11 11.01 -16.23
CA VAL A 1 -0.83 10.83 -15.50
C VAL A 1 -0.34 12.16 -14.93
N GLY A 2 -0.30 13.24 -15.70
CA GLY A 2 0.01 14.58 -15.19
C GLY A 2 -0.87 14.98 -14.00
N ASP A 3 -2.11 14.54 -13.96
CA ASP A 3 -3.08 14.85 -12.92
C ASP A 3 -2.73 14.23 -11.55
N ILE A 4 -2.28 12.96 -11.50
CA ILE A 4 -1.92 12.29 -10.23
C ILE A 4 -0.66 12.88 -9.60
N GLN A 5 0.38 13.12 -10.39
CA GLN A 5 1.60 13.74 -9.90
C GLN A 5 1.35 15.18 -9.44
N GLN A 6 0.57 15.94 -10.22
CA GLN A 6 0.16 17.30 -9.86
C GLN A 6 -0.64 17.29 -8.55
N ARG A 7 -1.56 16.35 -8.38
CA ARG A 7 -2.36 16.22 -7.17
C ARG A 7 -1.51 15.84 -5.96
N ARG A 8 -0.51 14.95 -6.12
CA ARG A 8 0.47 14.65 -5.06
C ARG A 8 1.29 15.88 -4.66
N GLN A 9 1.70 16.69 -5.62
CA GLN A 9 2.39 17.94 -5.33
C GLN A 9 1.49 18.93 -4.58
N GLN A 10 0.23 19.04 -4.97
CA GLN A 10 -0.76 19.87 -4.29
C GLN A 10 -0.99 19.44 -2.84
N GLU A 11 -1.09 18.13 -2.56
CA GLU A 11 -1.16 17.61 -1.19
C GLU A 11 0.05 18.03 -0.34
N LEU A 12 1.26 17.79 -0.86
CA LEU A 12 2.49 18.13 -0.14
C LEU A 12 2.63 19.62 0.08
N GLU A 13 2.20 20.45 -0.87
CA GLU A 13 2.21 21.90 -0.72
C GLU A 13 1.18 22.37 0.31
N LEU A 14 -0.03 21.80 0.32
CA LEU A 14 -1.03 22.04 1.36
C LEU A 14 -0.47 21.72 2.76
N ILE A 15 0.13 20.53 2.92
CA ILE A 15 0.73 20.11 4.19
C ILE A 15 1.83 21.10 4.62
N ARG A 16 2.70 21.50 3.69
CA ARG A 16 3.79 22.44 3.94
C ARG A 16 3.28 23.82 4.35
N GLN A 17 2.28 24.34 3.65
CA GLN A 17 1.67 25.66 3.96
C GLN A 17 1.05 25.67 5.34
N VAL A 18 0.23 24.66 5.67
CA VAL A 18 -0.40 24.55 6.99
C VAL A 18 0.65 24.41 8.09
N ALA A 19 1.67 23.58 7.89
CA ALA A 19 2.75 23.41 8.87
C ALA A 19 3.54 24.72 9.13
N ARG A 20 3.77 25.53 8.11
CA ARG A 20 4.44 26.85 8.25
C ARG A 20 3.62 27.83 9.10
N HIS A 21 2.29 27.81 8.95
CA HIS A 21 1.39 28.68 9.72
C HIS A 21 1.18 28.17 11.15
N CYS A 22 1.23 26.87 11.37
CA CYS A 22 0.91 26.21 12.65
C CYS A 22 2.18 25.68 13.34
N LYS A 23 3.17 26.55 13.59
CA LYS A 23 4.53 26.21 14.08
C LYS A 23 4.57 25.37 15.36
N THR A 24 3.60 25.51 16.24
CA THR A 24 3.53 24.75 17.52
C THR A 24 2.82 23.40 17.37
N ALA A 25 2.05 23.24 16.30
CA ALA A 25 1.33 21.99 16.05
C ALA A 25 2.26 20.92 15.42
N VAL A 26 1.81 19.69 15.49
CA VAL A 26 2.52 18.52 14.98
C VAL A 26 1.61 17.85 13.97
N LEU A 27 2.11 17.53 12.79
CA LEU A 27 1.39 16.72 11.81
C LEU A 27 1.06 15.35 12.41
N THR A 28 -0.16 14.85 12.17
CA THR A 28 -0.57 13.50 12.56
C THR A 28 -1.47 12.87 11.50
N GLY A 29 -1.90 11.64 11.68
CA GLY A 29 -2.80 10.95 10.77
C GLY A 29 -2.27 10.86 9.32
N PRO A 30 -3.18 10.88 8.32
CA PRO A 30 -2.79 10.76 6.91
C PRO A 30 -1.84 11.87 6.43
N ALA A 31 -1.98 13.09 6.95
CA ALA A 31 -1.08 14.18 6.60
C ALA A 31 0.38 13.91 7.04
N ALA A 32 0.57 13.35 8.25
CA ALA A 32 1.88 12.94 8.71
C ALA A 32 2.41 11.75 7.89
N ALA A 33 1.59 10.75 7.63
CA ALA A 33 1.96 9.59 6.81
C ALA A 33 2.42 10.02 5.42
N ARG A 34 1.65 10.87 4.74
CA ARG A 34 2.00 11.43 3.42
C ARG A 34 3.30 12.23 3.47
N TRP A 35 3.50 13.05 4.51
CA TRP A 35 4.72 13.83 4.69
C TRP A 35 5.95 12.96 4.91
N LEU A 36 5.78 11.83 5.59
CA LEU A 36 6.81 10.80 5.80
C LEU A 36 7.08 9.93 4.55
N GLY A 37 6.33 10.12 3.45
CA GLY A 37 6.48 9.37 2.20
C GLY A 37 5.68 8.08 2.11
N LEU A 38 4.77 7.83 3.05
CA LEU A 38 3.91 6.65 3.02
C LEU A 38 2.72 6.85 2.06
N SER A 39 2.25 5.76 1.47
CA SER A 39 1.00 5.75 0.72
C SER A 39 -0.18 5.98 1.66
N THR A 40 -1.21 6.69 1.18
CA THR A 40 -2.50 6.89 1.85
C THR A 40 -3.61 6.35 0.96
N PHE A 41 -4.73 5.96 1.55
CA PHE A 41 -5.89 5.48 0.81
C PHE A 41 -6.59 6.64 0.11
N ASP A 42 -6.92 7.68 0.88
CA ASP A 42 -7.53 8.89 0.37
C ASP A 42 -6.51 10.02 0.16
N TRP A 43 -6.89 11.01 -0.66
CA TRP A 43 -6.13 12.24 -0.83
C TRP A 43 -6.25 13.12 0.41
N VAL A 44 -5.13 13.72 0.82
CA VAL A 44 -5.10 14.67 1.95
C VAL A 44 -5.67 16.02 1.50
N THR A 45 -6.93 16.23 1.79
CA THR A 45 -7.62 17.51 1.49
C THR A 45 -7.65 18.47 2.67
N ARG A 46 -7.41 17.97 3.88
CA ARG A 46 -7.24 18.75 5.12
C ARG A 46 -6.12 18.14 5.95
N VAL A 47 -5.32 18.99 6.56
CA VAL A 47 -4.14 18.60 7.31
C VAL A 47 -4.49 18.28 8.77
N ASP A 48 -4.25 17.05 9.20
CA ASP A 48 -4.43 16.65 10.59
C ASP A 48 -3.28 17.17 11.45
N LEU A 49 -3.64 17.88 12.50
CA LEU A 49 -2.71 18.47 13.46
C LEU A 49 -3.04 18.03 14.88
N ALA A 50 -2.02 17.80 15.69
CA ALA A 50 -2.15 17.65 17.12
C ALA A 50 -1.36 18.75 17.82
N LEU A 51 -1.89 19.25 18.94
CA LEU A 51 -1.16 20.20 19.78
C LEU A 51 -0.40 19.42 20.86
N PRO A 52 0.87 19.72 21.10
CA PRO A 52 1.61 19.14 22.21
C PRO A 52 1.01 19.65 23.53
N GLY A 53 0.93 18.76 24.52
CA GLY A 53 0.34 19.09 25.82
C GLY A 53 -1.20 18.99 25.85
N ASN A 54 -1.81 19.64 26.84
CA ASN A 54 -3.27 19.62 27.08
C ASN A 54 -4.05 20.73 26.35
N SER A 55 -3.45 21.36 25.33
CA SER A 55 -4.12 22.42 24.60
C SER A 55 -5.32 21.88 23.81
N ARG A 56 -6.47 22.49 24.01
CA ARG A 56 -7.72 22.14 23.30
C ARG A 56 -8.12 23.26 22.37
N THR A 57 -8.36 22.92 21.12
CA THR A 57 -8.95 23.85 20.13
C THR A 57 -10.44 23.56 20.04
N TRP A 58 -11.22 24.09 20.95
CA TRP A 58 -12.67 23.89 20.96
C TRP A 58 -13.35 24.76 19.90
N GLY A 59 -14.18 24.14 19.07
CA GLY A 59 -15.18 24.80 18.26
C GLY A 59 -14.72 25.52 16.98
N LYS A 60 -13.41 25.65 16.72
CA LYS A 60 -12.94 26.28 15.49
C LYS A 60 -12.82 25.26 14.35
N GLN A 61 -13.60 25.45 13.31
CA GLN A 61 -13.47 24.73 12.05
C GLN A 61 -12.59 25.51 11.09
N TYR A 62 -11.68 24.81 10.43
CA TYR A 62 -10.80 25.37 9.41
C TYR A 62 -10.99 24.58 8.10
N PRO A 63 -10.98 25.24 6.95
CA PRO A 63 -11.18 24.56 5.67
C PRO A 63 -10.00 23.68 5.28
N ASP A 64 -8.79 24.04 5.72
CA ASP A 64 -7.51 23.44 5.33
C ASP A 64 -6.92 22.47 6.36
N ARG A 65 -7.46 22.44 7.62
CA ARG A 65 -6.88 21.63 8.71
C ARG A 65 -7.90 21.17 9.74
N ILE A 66 -7.52 20.13 10.46
CA ILE A 66 -8.29 19.57 11.58
C ILE A 66 -7.37 19.39 12.78
N TYR A 67 -7.75 19.90 13.93
CA TYR A 67 -7.05 19.63 15.16
C TYR A 67 -7.62 18.37 15.83
N ARG A 68 -6.77 17.37 15.99
CA ARG A 68 -7.12 16.09 16.64
C ARG A 68 -6.83 16.14 18.13
N GLY A 69 -7.74 15.58 18.91
CA GLY A 69 -7.56 15.45 20.35
C GLY A 69 -6.56 14.36 20.70
N GLY A 70 -5.79 14.59 21.73
CA GLY A 70 -4.82 13.63 22.28
C GLY A 70 -3.46 14.26 22.54
N MET A 71 -2.87 13.90 23.65
CA MET A 71 -1.53 14.35 24.01
C MET A 71 -0.48 13.60 23.21
N LEU A 72 0.47 14.33 22.64
CA LEU A 72 1.68 13.78 22.05
C LEU A 72 2.82 13.87 23.07
N ARG A 73 3.44 12.75 23.37
CA ARG A 73 4.64 12.67 24.19
C ARG A 73 5.87 13.09 23.39
N PRO A 74 6.96 13.56 24.02
CA PRO A 74 8.17 13.94 23.27
C PRO A 74 8.69 12.86 22.33
N GLY A 75 8.70 11.59 22.75
CA GLY A 75 9.13 10.45 21.94
C GLY A 75 8.18 10.07 20.78
N GLU A 76 7.00 10.66 20.72
CA GLU A 76 6.04 10.47 19.61
C GLU A 76 6.17 11.56 18.53
N ILE A 77 7.12 12.48 18.68
CA ILE A 77 7.33 13.62 17.78
C ILE A 77 8.73 13.53 17.16
N CYS A 78 8.83 13.72 15.86
CA CYS A 78 10.09 13.90 15.16
C CYS A 78 10.03 15.13 14.24
N THR A 79 11.16 15.49 13.66
CA THR A 79 11.24 16.52 12.63
C THR A 79 11.63 15.84 11.32
N HIS A 80 10.81 15.96 10.29
CA HIS A 80 11.07 15.46 8.96
C HIS A 80 10.98 16.61 7.94
N LYS A 81 12.01 16.79 7.13
CA LYS A 81 12.10 17.92 6.15
C LYS A 81 11.72 19.27 6.76
N GLY A 82 12.21 19.53 7.98
CA GLY A 82 11.97 20.79 8.69
C GLY A 82 10.58 20.96 9.32
N VAL A 83 9.69 19.94 9.23
CA VAL A 83 8.34 19.99 9.79
C VAL A 83 8.21 19.02 10.97
N ARG A 84 7.60 19.50 12.06
CA ARG A 84 7.28 18.66 13.22
C ARG A 84 6.15 17.70 12.84
N THR A 85 6.41 16.42 12.97
CA THR A 85 5.47 15.37 12.62
C THR A 85 5.44 14.27 13.68
N ALA A 86 4.33 13.59 13.83
CA ALA A 86 4.25 12.37 14.61
C ALA A 86 5.16 11.30 13.99
N VAL A 87 5.82 10.49 14.83
CA VAL A 87 6.54 9.30 14.34
C VAL A 87 5.57 8.36 13.63
N ALA A 88 6.06 7.59 12.64
CA ALA A 88 5.21 6.80 11.74
C ALA A 88 4.18 5.94 12.48
N ILE A 89 4.57 5.17 13.50
CA ILE A 89 3.62 4.31 14.24
C ILE A 89 2.50 5.09 14.91
N ARG A 90 2.78 6.32 15.41
CA ARG A 90 1.77 7.20 15.99
C ARG A 90 0.86 7.80 14.90
N ALA A 91 1.41 8.26 13.79
CA ALA A 91 0.65 8.80 12.66
C ALA A 91 -0.34 7.75 12.12
N ILE A 92 0.12 6.51 11.91
CA ILE A 92 -0.71 5.40 11.42
C ILE A 92 -1.79 5.02 12.44
N PHE A 93 -1.46 5.01 13.75
CA PHE A 93 -2.46 4.77 14.79
C PHE A 93 -3.54 5.86 14.81
N ASP A 94 -3.16 7.13 14.67
CA ASP A 94 -4.15 8.22 14.57
C ASP A 94 -4.97 8.12 13.29
N SER A 95 -4.39 7.67 12.15
CA SER A 95 -5.15 7.33 10.95
C SER A 95 -6.17 6.23 11.22
N TYR A 96 -5.80 5.16 11.93
CA TYR A 96 -6.72 4.10 12.33
C TYR A 96 -7.91 4.64 13.16
N ARG A 97 -7.62 5.52 14.11
CA ARG A 97 -8.63 6.08 15.02
C ARG A 97 -9.61 7.03 14.34
N TYR A 98 -9.15 7.82 13.38
CA TYR A 98 -9.94 8.93 12.81
C TYR A 98 -10.46 8.64 11.41
N TYR A 99 -9.81 7.76 10.66
CA TYR A 99 -10.14 7.43 9.27
C TYR A 99 -10.47 5.96 9.06
N GLY A 100 -10.20 5.13 10.06
CA GLY A 100 -10.57 3.73 10.05
C GLY A 100 -9.49 2.79 9.54
N ARG A 101 -9.91 1.53 9.37
CA ARG A 101 -9.04 0.39 9.14
C ARG A 101 -8.30 0.47 7.80
N THR A 102 -9.00 0.81 6.73
CA THR A 102 -8.44 0.79 5.36
C THR A 102 -7.31 1.80 5.19
N GLU A 103 -7.52 3.04 5.66
CA GLU A 103 -6.49 4.08 5.62
C GLU A 103 -5.23 3.65 6.37
N ALA A 104 -5.39 3.11 7.58
CA ALA A 104 -4.26 2.67 8.38
C ALA A 104 -3.55 1.45 7.77
N LEU A 105 -4.28 0.51 7.15
CA LEU A 105 -3.68 -0.66 6.52
C LEU A 105 -2.80 -0.27 5.33
N VAL A 106 -3.27 0.64 4.48
CA VAL A 106 -2.49 1.16 3.35
C VAL A 106 -1.18 1.79 3.85
N GLN A 107 -1.24 2.57 4.91
CA GLN A 107 -0.05 3.19 5.51
C GLN A 107 0.89 2.16 6.15
N LEU A 108 0.35 1.15 6.85
CA LEU A 108 1.13 0.06 7.45
C LEU A 108 1.89 -0.74 6.39
N GLU A 109 1.19 -1.18 5.35
CA GLU A 109 1.80 -1.99 4.29
C GLU A 109 2.81 -1.18 3.49
N SER A 110 2.51 0.09 3.20
CA SER A 110 3.49 1.01 2.59
C SER A 110 4.74 1.17 3.45
N ALA A 111 4.59 1.33 4.78
CA ALA A 111 5.73 1.44 5.68
C ALA A 111 6.56 0.14 5.73
N ARG A 112 5.91 -1.01 5.78
CA ARG A 112 6.57 -2.32 5.81
C ARG A 112 7.25 -2.65 4.48
N PHE A 113 6.63 -2.30 3.35
CA PHE A 113 7.23 -2.46 2.03
C PHE A 113 8.50 -1.62 1.87
N GLN A 114 8.47 -0.34 2.29
CA GLN A 114 9.62 0.56 2.19
C GLN A 114 10.72 0.26 3.20
N HIS A 115 10.38 -0.33 4.36
CA HIS A 115 11.28 -0.54 5.48
C HIS A 115 11.27 -1.99 5.97
N PRO A 116 12.13 -2.87 5.41
CA PRO A 116 12.17 -4.31 5.72
C PRO A 116 12.25 -4.67 7.21
N HIS A 117 12.90 -3.81 8.02
CA HIS A 117 13.04 -4.00 9.45
C HIS A 117 11.73 -3.79 10.25
N LEU A 118 10.70 -3.26 9.63
CA LEU A 118 9.38 -3.10 10.24
C LEU A 118 8.57 -4.40 10.13
N THR A 119 9.04 -5.43 10.82
CA THR A 119 8.29 -6.70 10.98
C THR A 119 7.05 -6.50 11.83
N VAL A 120 6.13 -7.47 11.80
CA VAL A 120 4.94 -7.50 12.68
C VAL A 120 5.36 -7.34 14.15
N ASP A 121 6.36 -8.11 14.60
CA ASP A 121 6.84 -8.09 15.98
C ASP A 121 7.43 -6.72 16.36
N THR A 122 8.23 -6.14 15.48
CA THR A 122 8.79 -4.79 15.68
C THR A 122 7.68 -3.75 15.83
N LEU A 123 6.65 -3.80 14.98
CA LEU A 123 5.52 -2.88 15.03
C LEU A 123 4.67 -3.10 16.29
N LEU A 124 4.37 -4.35 16.65
CA LEU A 124 3.65 -4.68 17.88
C LEU A 124 4.42 -4.17 19.11
N HIS A 125 5.74 -4.36 19.17
CA HIS A 125 6.57 -3.82 20.23
C HIS A 125 6.48 -2.27 20.29
N LYS A 126 6.56 -1.59 19.16
CA LYS A 126 6.40 -0.13 19.09
C LYS A 126 5.03 0.35 19.57
N THR A 127 3.97 -0.47 19.51
CA THR A 127 2.65 -0.09 20.07
C THR A 127 2.65 0.09 21.59
N ALA A 128 3.65 -0.42 22.31
CA ALA A 128 3.76 -0.23 23.75
C ALA A 128 3.97 1.26 24.14
N THR A 129 4.55 2.06 23.24
CA THR A 129 4.77 3.50 23.46
C THR A 129 3.52 4.34 23.14
N LEU A 130 2.52 3.76 22.46
CA LEU A 130 1.29 4.47 22.10
C LEU A 130 0.40 4.72 23.33
N PRO A 131 -0.42 5.78 23.30
CA PRO A 131 -1.36 6.04 24.38
C PRO A 131 -2.39 4.92 24.51
N ARG A 132 -2.83 4.64 25.72
CA ARG A 132 -3.98 3.77 25.99
C ARG A 132 -5.27 4.47 25.53
N ALA A 133 -5.60 4.32 24.25
CA ALA A 133 -6.74 4.98 23.62
C ALA A 133 -7.65 3.96 22.93
N LYS A 134 -8.91 4.37 22.70
CA LYS A 134 -9.86 3.56 21.92
C LYS A 134 -9.24 3.18 20.56
N GLY A 135 -9.36 1.91 20.20
CA GLY A 135 -8.85 1.37 18.93
C GLY A 135 -7.47 0.69 19.01
N LEU A 136 -6.72 0.80 20.13
CA LEU A 136 -5.37 0.22 20.20
C LEU A 136 -5.36 -1.31 20.02
N ARG A 137 -6.37 -2.03 20.54
CA ARG A 137 -6.48 -3.48 20.33
C ARG A 137 -6.67 -3.82 18.86
N GLY A 138 -7.67 -3.22 18.20
CA GLY A 138 -7.91 -3.46 16.78
C GLY A 138 -6.76 -2.98 15.88
N PHE A 139 -6.00 -1.97 16.30
CA PHE A 139 -4.79 -1.57 15.59
C PHE A 139 -3.69 -2.63 15.66
N ARG A 140 -3.52 -3.32 16.80
CA ARG A 140 -2.59 -4.44 16.94
C ARG A 140 -3.01 -5.64 16.08
N GLU A 141 -4.30 -5.94 16.04
CA GLU A 141 -4.87 -6.95 15.14
C GLU A 141 -4.63 -6.59 13.67
N LEU A 142 -4.73 -5.30 13.32
CA LEU A 142 -4.42 -4.81 11.98
C LEU A 142 -2.93 -4.95 11.63
N ILE A 143 -2.03 -4.66 12.56
CA ILE A 143 -0.58 -4.90 12.38
C ILE A 143 -0.31 -6.37 12.09
N ALA A 144 -0.91 -7.29 12.87
CA ALA A 144 -0.75 -8.72 12.64
C ALA A 144 -1.29 -9.18 11.27
N HIS A 145 -2.34 -8.54 10.76
CA HIS A 145 -2.92 -8.80 9.45
C HIS A 145 -2.11 -8.21 8.28
N SER A 146 -1.37 -7.12 8.52
CA SER A 146 -0.67 -6.37 7.45
C SER A 146 0.42 -7.20 6.77
N GLY A 147 0.51 -7.07 5.45
CA GLY A 147 1.59 -7.59 4.63
C GLY A 147 2.76 -6.62 4.49
N ASP A 148 3.80 -7.06 3.81
CA ASP A 148 4.97 -6.27 3.46
C ASP A 148 5.28 -6.32 1.95
N THR A 149 4.33 -6.80 1.18
CA THR A 149 4.45 -7.07 -0.25
C THR A 149 3.77 -6.00 -1.12
N SER A 150 2.89 -5.15 -0.54
CA SER A 150 2.12 -4.18 -1.32
C SER A 150 2.91 -2.89 -1.57
N ALA A 151 3.29 -2.64 -2.81
CA ALA A 151 3.97 -1.42 -3.24
C ALA A 151 3.00 -0.23 -3.41
N SER A 152 1.71 -0.49 -3.59
CA SER A 152 0.67 0.52 -3.81
C SER A 152 -0.53 0.34 -2.90
N ALA A 153 -1.34 1.40 -2.76
CA ALA A 153 -2.59 1.33 -2.03
C ALA A 153 -3.60 0.36 -2.66
N LEU A 154 -3.61 0.25 -3.98
CA LEU A 154 -4.50 -0.68 -4.70
C LEU A 154 -4.15 -2.14 -4.42
N GLU A 155 -2.86 -2.48 -4.42
CA GLU A 155 -2.39 -3.83 -4.05
C GLU A 155 -2.78 -4.18 -2.62
N THR A 156 -2.60 -3.25 -1.67
CA THR A 156 -3.06 -3.44 -0.27
C THR A 156 -4.54 -3.75 -0.19
N ILE A 157 -5.38 -3.01 -0.92
CA ILE A 157 -6.84 -3.19 -0.89
C ILE A 157 -7.23 -4.51 -1.53
N ALA A 158 -6.66 -4.85 -2.67
CA ALA A 158 -6.91 -6.12 -3.35
C ALA A 158 -6.50 -7.31 -2.45
N ARG A 159 -5.29 -7.26 -1.88
CA ARG A 159 -4.79 -8.25 -0.93
C ARG A 159 -5.73 -8.41 0.28
N ASP A 160 -6.07 -7.33 0.94
CA ASP A 160 -6.94 -7.34 2.13
C ASP A 160 -8.30 -7.95 1.83
N ARG A 161 -8.89 -7.56 0.71
CA ARG A 161 -10.20 -8.03 0.31
C ARG A 161 -10.20 -9.52 -0.03
N ILE A 162 -9.22 -10.00 -0.77
CA ILE A 162 -9.06 -11.41 -1.10
C ILE A 162 -8.89 -12.23 0.17
N LEU A 163 -7.97 -11.86 1.06
CA LEU A 163 -7.71 -12.61 2.30
C LEU A 163 -8.95 -12.64 3.22
N ARG A 164 -9.70 -11.55 3.30
CA ARG A 164 -10.93 -11.51 4.08
C ARG A 164 -12.04 -12.36 3.46
N ALA A 165 -12.13 -12.39 2.14
CA ALA A 165 -13.11 -13.23 1.45
C ALA A 165 -12.81 -14.73 1.63
N ILE A 166 -11.53 -15.11 1.60
CA ILE A 166 -11.10 -16.48 1.92
C ILE A 166 -11.47 -16.81 3.37
N ALA A 167 -11.10 -15.96 4.33
CA ALA A 167 -11.35 -16.18 5.75
C ALA A 167 -12.85 -16.25 6.11
N SER A 168 -13.70 -15.56 5.36
CA SER A 168 -15.18 -15.58 5.55
C SER A 168 -15.91 -16.64 4.73
N GLY A 169 -15.22 -17.39 3.87
CA GLY A 169 -15.82 -18.36 2.97
C GLY A 169 -16.57 -17.76 1.77
N GLN A 170 -16.42 -16.46 1.52
CA GLN A 170 -16.96 -15.80 0.33
C GLN A 170 -16.18 -16.13 -0.95
N LEU A 171 -14.89 -16.46 -0.81
CA LEU A 171 -14.05 -16.97 -1.89
C LEU A 171 -13.62 -18.39 -1.52
N THR A 172 -14.00 -19.37 -2.33
CA THR A 172 -13.76 -20.79 -2.09
C THR A 172 -12.88 -21.38 -3.19
N GLY A 173 -12.33 -22.60 -2.94
CA GLY A 173 -11.44 -23.27 -3.92
C GLY A 173 -10.05 -22.64 -4.00
N VAL A 174 -9.67 -21.77 -3.07
CA VAL A 174 -8.30 -21.27 -2.91
C VAL A 174 -7.53 -22.23 -2.03
N GLU A 175 -6.59 -22.96 -2.62
CA GLU A 175 -5.70 -23.88 -1.90
C GLU A 175 -4.38 -23.20 -1.53
N THR A 176 -3.88 -22.33 -2.42
CA THR A 176 -2.67 -21.55 -2.18
C THR A 176 -2.88 -20.09 -2.60
N ILE A 177 -2.28 -19.16 -1.85
CA ILE A 177 -2.21 -17.75 -2.20
C ILE A 177 -0.84 -17.19 -1.82
N GLU A 178 -0.22 -16.49 -2.75
CA GLU A 178 1.10 -15.92 -2.60
C GLU A 178 1.13 -14.50 -3.18
N PHE A 179 2.10 -13.69 -2.75
CA PHE A 179 2.17 -12.28 -3.12
C PHE A 179 3.58 -11.92 -3.60
N GLN A 180 3.67 -11.06 -4.60
CA GLN A 180 4.92 -10.58 -5.18
C GLN A 180 5.85 -11.73 -5.60
N ILE A 181 5.31 -12.63 -6.43
CA ILE A 181 6.04 -13.78 -6.99
C ILE A 181 6.65 -13.40 -8.33
N GLY A 182 7.91 -13.78 -8.54
CA GLY A 182 8.63 -13.54 -9.79
C GLY A 182 8.58 -14.75 -10.73
N PHE A 183 8.50 -14.46 -12.02
CA PHE A 183 8.63 -15.44 -13.10
C PHE A 183 9.68 -14.95 -14.09
N GLU A 184 10.58 -15.83 -14.50
CA GLU A 184 11.49 -15.54 -15.60
C GLU A 184 10.71 -15.57 -16.92
N VAL A 185 10.80 -14.48 -17.68
CA VAL A 185 10.14 -14.29 -18.96
C VAL A 185 11.12 -13.64 -19.93
N LEU A 186 10.80 -13.61 -21.23
CA LEU A 186 11.57 -12.83 -22.19
C LEU A 186 10.99 -11.42 -22.31
N ASP A 187 11.85 -10.43 -22.45
CA ASP A 187 11.42 -9.08 -22.82
C ASP A 187 11.13 -8.97 -24.32
N ALA A 188 10.75 -7.78 -24.80
CA ALA A 188 10.41 -7.55 -26.20
C ALA A 188 11.58 -7.77 -27.17
N ASP A 189 12.81 -7.70 -26.67
CA ASP A 189 14.04 -7.92 -27.43
C ASP A 189 14.54 -9.36 -27.34
N GLY A 190 13.84 -10.22 -26.57
CA GLY A 190 14.18 -11.64 -26.37
C GLY A 190 15.17 -11.90 -25.25
N TRP A 191 15.45 -10.91 -24.39
CA TRP A 191 16.35 -11.08 -23.23
C TRP A 191 15.58 -11.58 -21.99
N PRO A 192 16.20 -12.45 -21.18
CA PRO A 192 15.63 -12.87 -19.92
C PRO A 192 15.38 -11.68 -18.98
N THR A 193 14.19 -11.58 -18.44
CA THR A 193 13.80 -10.60 -17.43
C THR A 193 12.83 -11.24 -16.42
N ILE A 194 12.49 -10.53 -15.35
CA ILE A 194 11.57 -11.05 -14.34
C ILE A 194 10.27 -10.28 -14.35
N ALA A 195 9.18 -11.01 -14.51
CA ALA A 195 7.83 -10.53 -14.31
C ALA A 195 7.42 -10.77 -12.86
N TRP A 196 7.24 -9.70 -12.09
CA TRP A 196 6.69 -9.75 -10.74
C TRP A 196 5.17 -9.62 -10.80
N VAL A 197 4.47 -10.55 -10.14
CA VAL A 197 3.01 -10.58 -10.10
C VAL A 197 2.51 -10.27 -8.69
N ASP A 198 1.47 -9.44 -8.58
CA ASP A 198 1.01 -8.94 -7.28
C ASP A 198 0.40 -10.05 -6.42
N VAL A 199 -0.45 -10.89 -7.00
CA VAL A 199 -1.08 -12.04 -6.31
C VAL A 199 -1.08 -13.25 -7.22
N LEU A 200 -0.71 -14.40 -6.66
CA LEU A 200 -0.76 -15.71 -7.31
C LEU A 200 -1.70 -16.64 -6.52
N ILE A 201 -2.79 -17.10 -7.12
CA ILE A 201 -3.76 -18.02 -6.53
C ILE A 201 -3.61 -19.37 -7.21
N ASN A 202 -3.59 -20.44 -6.40
CA ASN A 202 -3.49 -21.83 -6.83
C ASN A 202 -2.32 -22.09 -7.78
N GLY A 203 -1.28 -21.25 -7.70
CA GLY A 203 -0.04 -21.35 -8.45
C GLY A 203 -0.11 -20.95 -9.92
N PHE A 204 -1.28 -20.53 -10.46
CA PHE A 204 -1.43 -20.19 -11.87
C PHE A 204 -2.44 -19.06 -12.19
N ILE A 205 -3.29 -18.66 -11.25
CA ILE A 205 -4.20 -17.53 -11.43
C ILE A 205 -3.50 -16.28 -10.89
N ILE A 206 -3.13 -15.39 -11.78
CA ILE A 206 -2.45 -14.13 -11.47
C ILE A 206 -3.47 -13.01 -11.38
N VAL A 207 -3.39 -12.21 -10.30
CA VAL A 207 -4.17 -11.00 -10.13
C VAL A 207 -3.21 -9.81 -10.09
N GLU A 208 -3.33 -8.93 -11.05
CA GLU A 208 -2.55 -7.68 -11.16
C GLU A 208 -3.40 -6.48 -10.73
N ALA A 209 -2.91 -5.71 -9.79
CA ALA A 209 -3.54 -4.47 -9.36
C ALA A 209 -3.13 -3.33 -10.31
N ASP A 210 -3.99 -3.01 -11.28
CA ASP A 210 -3.71 -2.01 -12.30
C ASP A 210 -4.29 -0.65 -11.89
N GLY A 211 -3.46 0.14 -11.22
CA GLY A 211 -3.76 1.54 -10.93
C GLY A 211 -3.27 2.45 -12.07
N ALA A 212 -4.03 3.49 -12.38
CA ALA A 212 -3.66 4.51 -13.38
C ALA A 212 -2.30 5.21 -13.11
N GLU A 213 -1.61 4.84 -12.04
CA GLU A 213 -0.32 5.40 -11.64
C GLU A 213 0.87 4.84 -12.46
N LYS A 214 0.72 3.67 -13.11
CA LYS A 214 1.83 3.00 -13.81
C LYS A 214 2.15 3.58 -15.20
N THR A 215 1.34 4.51 -15.73
CA THR A 215 1.53 5.09 -17.08
C THR A 215 2.12 6.50 -17.06
N SER A 216 3.19 6.75 -16.29
CA SER A 216 3.82 8.06 -16.16
C SER A 216 5.10 8.17 -17.00
N GLY A 217 4.96 8.40 -18.30
CA GLY A 217 6.07 8.74 -19.19
C GLY A 217 5.73 9.91 -20.13
N ALA A 218 6.72 10.55 -20.74
CA ALA A 218 6.53 11.38 -21.91
C ALA A 218 5.85 10.55 -23.01
N MET A 219 5.12 11.16 -23.95
CA MET A 219 4.22 10.45 -24.88
C MET A 219 4.86 9.27 -25.64
N GLY A 220 6.16 9.33 -25.97
CA GLY A 220 6.91 8.22 -26.57
C GLY A 220 7.20 7.09 -25.58
N ASP A 221 7.61 7.44 -24.35
CA ASP A 221 7.89 6.47 -23.27
C ASP A 221 6.64 5.74 -22.80
N ALA A 222 5.44 6.36 -22.94
CA ALA A 222 4.18 5.77 -22.52
C ALA A 222 3.73 4.62 -23.46
N GLU A 223 3.93 4.75 -24.76
CA GLU A 223 3.61 3.70 -25.73
C GLU A 223 4.55 2.50 -25.57
N GLU A 224 5.82 2.75 -25.42
CA GLU A 224 6.80 1.70 -25.13
C GLU A 224 6.52 0.99 -23.81
N ALA A 225 6.16 1.73 -22.75
CA ALA A 225 5.79 1.15 -21.46
C ALA A 225 4.54 0.26 -21.58
N VAL A 226 3.53 0.67 -22.34
CA VAL A 226 2.33 -0.14 -22.61
C VAL A 226 2.67 -1.39 -23.42
N ASN A 227 3.55 -1.27 -24.42
CA ASN A 227 3.97 -2.40 -25.23
C ASN A 227 4.80 -3.41 -24.42
N ARG A 228 5.72 -2.95 -23.56
CA ARG A 228 6.48 -3.81 -22.63
C ARG A 228 5.54 -4.56 -21.68
N GLU A 229 4.54 -3.85 -21.14
CA GLU A 229 3.58 -4.46 -20.22
C GLU A 229 2.70 -5.52 -20.92
N ARG A 230 2.23 -5.24 -22.13
CA ARG A 230 1.48 -6.22 -22.94
C ARG A 230 2.33 -7.44 -23.30
N HIS A 231 3.60 -7.23 -23.62
CA HIS A 231 4.51 -8.33 -23.92
C HIS A 231 4.71 -9.20 -22.67
N ARG A 232 4.99 -8.60 -21.52
CA ARG A 232 5.14 -9.28 -20.23
C ARG A 232 3.90 -10.12 -19.90
N GLU A 233 2.70 -9.57 -20.06
CA GLU A 233 1.44 -10.28 -19.81
C GLU A 233 1.30 -11.48 -20.76
N LYS A 234 1.62 -11.30 -22.05
CA LYS A 234 1.56 -12.36 -23.04
C LYS A 234 2.54 -13.49 -22.72
N GLU A 235 3.74 -13.17 -22.28
CA GLU A 235 4.73 -14.16 -21.85
C GLU A 235 4.24 -14.95 -20.64
N LEU A 236 3.64 -14.31 -19.63
CA LEU A 236 3.02 -15.01 -18.50
C LEU A 236 1.86 -15.91 -18.97
N GLN A 237 1.01 -15.46 -19.89
CA GLN A 237 -0.06 -16.29 -20.48
C GLN A 237 0.49 -17.49 -21.25
N ASN A 238 1.60 -17.35 -21.94
CA ASN A 238 2.29 -18.43 -22.67
C ASN A 238 2.77 -19.54 -21.73
N THR A 239 3.05 -19.24 -20.44
CA THR A 239 3.38 -20.25 -19.43
C THR A 239 2.15 -21.04 -18.94
N GLY A 240 0.94 -20.68 -19.35
CA GLY A 240 -0.32 -21.24 -18.90
C GLY A 240 -0.97 -20.49 -17.73
N ALA A 241 -0.47 -19.30 -17.40
CA ALA A 241 -1.08 -18.44 -16.39
C ALA A 241 -2.41 -17.84 -16.88
N ILE A 242 -3.34 -17.66 -15.96
CA ILE A 242 -4.57 -16.91 -16.16
C ILE A 242 -4.39 -15.54 -15.50
N VAL A 243 -4.22 -14.50 -16.30
CA VAL A 243 -4.01 -13.13 -15.79
C VAL A 243 -5.34 -12.40 -15.68
N ARG A 244 -5.58 -11.79 -14.54
CA ARG A 244 -6.73 -10.93 -14.25
C ARG A 244 -6.24 -9.57 -13.73
N ARG A 245 -6.62 -8.50 -14.44
CA ARG A 245 -6.33 -7.13 -14.02
C ARG A 245 -7.50 -6.56 -13.26
N VAL A 246 -7.22 -5.93 -12.13
CA VAL A 246 -8.23 -5.32 -11.27
C VAL A 246 -7.89 -3.86 -11.01
N GLY A 247 -8.85 -3.00 -11.31
CA GLY A 247 -8.74 -1.57 -11.04
C GLY A 247 -9.41 -1.18 -9.72
N TRP A 248 -9.32 0.10 -9.35
CA TRP A 248 -9.85 0.66 -8.11
C TRP A 248 -11.31 0.31 -7.83
N LYS A 249 -12.19 0.42 -8.84
CA LYS A 249 -13.63 0.14 -8.66
C LYS A 249 -13.88 -1.33 -8.31
N GLN A 250 -13.16 -2.25 -8.96
CA GLN A 250 -13.30 -3.68 -8.70
C GLN A 250 -12.71 -4.04 -7.33
N ALA A 251 -11.51 -3.56 -7.01
CA ALA A 251 -10.86 -3.83 -5.75
C ALA A 251 -11.67 -3.35 -4.53
N GLN A 252 -12.49 -2.31 -4.68
CA GLN A 252 -13.34 -1.77 -3.62
C GLN A 252 -14.76 -2.35 -3.59
N SER A 253 -15.11 -3.26 -4.49
CA SER A 253 -16.46 -3.82 -4.61
C SER A 253 -16.44 -5.35 -4.59
N ASP A 254 -17.61 -5.97 -4.48
CA ASP A 254 -17.76 -7.43 -4.54
C ASP A 254 -17.43 -8.00 -5.93
N ALA A 255 -17.30 -7.13 -6.94
CA ALA A 255 -16.91 -7.53 -8.29
C ALA A 255 -15.54 -8.24 -8.35
N LEU A 256 -14.59 -7.87 -7.48
CA LEU A 256 -13.31 -8.57 -7.39
C LEU A 256 -13.52 -10.04 -6.99
N ILE A 257 -14.29 -10.28 -5.94
CA ILE A 257 -14.50 -11.63 -5.41
C ILE A 257 -15.33 -12.47 -6.38
N ALA A 258 -16.36 -11.89 -6.98
CA ALA A 258 -17.16 -12.57 -8.00
C ALA A 258 -16.31 -12.96 -9.23
N LEU A 259 -15.43 -12.05 -9.69
CA LEU A 259 -14.49 -12.33 -10.79
C LEU A 259 -13.54 -13.49 -10.45
N LEU A 260 -12.98 -13.49 -9.25
CA LEU A 260 -12.06 -14.52 -8.81
C LEU A 260 -12.76 -15.86 -8.61
N GLN A 261 -13.97 -15.90 -8.04
CA GLN A 261 -14.75 -17.11 -7.87
C GLN A 261 -15.06 -17.75 -9.24
N LEU A 262 -15.55 -16.96 -10.20
CA LEU A 262 -15.78 -17.45 -11.56
C LEU A 262 -14.51 -18.01 -12.20
N CYS A 263 -13.37 -17.37 -11.96
CA CYS A 263 -12.09 -17.83 -12.49
C CYS A 263 -11.64 -19.16 -11.86
N ILE A 264 -11.78 -19.29 -10.54
CA ILE A 264 -11.42 -20.52 -9.81
C ILE A 264 -12.35 -21.67 -10.20
N ASP A 265 -13.66 -21.43 -10.31
CA ASP A 265 -14.66 -22.44 -10.70
C ASP A 265 -14.42 -22.95 -12.13
N ALA A 266 -14.03 -22.07 -13.03
CA ALA A 266 -13.68 -22.44 -14.40
C ALA A 266 -12.36 -23.21 -14.51
N HIS A 267 -11.48 -23.06 -13.53
CA HIS A 267 -10.13 -23.60 -13.53
C HIS A 267 -9.77 -24.21 -12.15
N PRO A 268 -10.38 -25.32 -11.77
CA PRO A 268 -10.17 -25.92 -10.46
C PRO A 268 -8.77 -26.54 -10.32
N GLY A 269 -8.35 -26.69 -9.07
CA GLY A 269 -7.09 -27.34 -8.67
C GLY A 269 -5.90 -26.39 -8.64
N VAL A 270 -4.74 -26.96 -8.30
CA VAL A 270 -3.46 -26.24 -8.21
C VAL A 270 -2.58 -26.63 -9.38
N ARG A 271 -1.87 -25.67 -9.94
CA ARG A 271 -0.86 -25.88 -10.99
C ARG A 271 0.42 -25.15 -10.61
N GLN A 272 1.53 -25.65 -11.04
CA GLN A 272 2.80 -24.97 -10.92
C GLN A 272 3.22 -24.43 -12.29
N LEU A 273 3.34 -23.13 -12.40
CA LEU A 273 3.86 -22.50 -13.62
C LEU A 273 5.37 -22.72 -13.74
N PRO A 274 5.87 -22.97 -14.94
CA PRO A 274 7.31 -23.01 -15.19
C PRO A 274 7.94 -21.62 -14.94
N THR A 275 9.24 -21.57 -14.86
CA THR A 275 10.03 -20.33 -14.75
C THR A 275 9.80 -19.50 -13.48
N ARG A 276 9.09 -20.03 -12.49
CA ARG A 276 8.99 -19.39 -11.18
C ARG A 276 10.37 -19.30 -10.53
N ILE A 277 10.68 -18.12 -9.97
CA ILE A 277 11.93 -17.89 -9.24
C ILE A 277 11.74 -18.05 -7.73
N ASP A 278 12.74 -18.67 -7.08
CA ASP A 278 12.81 -18.83 -5.61
C ASP A 278 13.44 -17.59 -4.96
N ALA A 279 12.80 -16.42 -5.15
CA ALA A 279 13.20 -15.19 -4.48
C ALA A 279 11.97 -14.31 -4.30
N THR A 280 11.93 -13.57 -3.22
CA THR A 280 10.94 -12.50 -3.04
C THR A 280 11.34 -11.26 -3.83
N TYR A 281 10.36 -10.43 -4.21
CA TYR A 281 10.61 -9.13 -4.83
C TYR A 281 11.58 -8.27 -4.02
N ARG A 282 11.49 -8.32 -2.70
CA ARG A 282 12.35 -7.61 -1.78
C ARG A 282 13.79 -8.10 -1.83
N GLU A 283 14.03 -9.40 -1.79
CA GLU A 283 15.35 -10.00 -1.91
C GLU A 283 15.97 -9.66 -3.25
N TRP A 284 15.17 -9.68 -4.32
CA TRP A 284 15.61 -9.24 -5.63
C TRP A 284 16.02 -7.77 -5.64
N CYS A 285 15.21 -6.87 -5.08
CA CYS A 285 15.51 -5.44 -5.05
C CYS A 285 16.74 -5.08 -4.19
N THR A 286 17.07 -5.90 -3.19
CA THR A 286 18.21 -5.64 -2.29
C THR A 286 19.52 -6.31 -2.72
N ASN A 287 19.49 -7.23 -3.70
CA ASN A 287 20.68 -7.91 -4.20
C ASN A 287 21.28 -7.17 -5.41
N PRO A 288 22.47 -6.53 -5.26
CA PRO A 288 23.10 -5.79 -6.35
C PRO A 288 23.51 -6.66 -7.55
N GLU A 289 23.88 -7.91 -7.31
CA GLU A 289 24.33 -8.84 -8.36
C GLU A 289 23.20 -9.25 -9.32
N ARG A 290 21.97 -9.24 -8.85
CA ARG A 290 20.78 -9.58 -9.64
C ARG A 290 20.21 -8.40 -10.44
N ARG A 291 20.68 -7.18 -10.19
CA ARG A 291 20.29 -5.96 -10.93
C ARG A 291 21.13 -5.69 -12.17
N ALA A 292 22.25 -6.36 -12.32
CA ALA A 292 23.24 -6.11 -13.36
C ALA A 292 23.18 -7.11 -14.54
N GLY A 293 22.13 -7.96 -14.57
CA GLY A 293 21.91 -8.92 -15.65
C GLY A 293 20.76 -8.50 -16.55
#